data_fd9ffd0cf6d3fa3cf911c60650c261ba
#
_entry.id   fd9ffd0cf6d3fa3cf911c60650c261ba
#
_cell.length_a   1.000
_cell.length_b   1.000
_cell.length_c   1.000
_cell.angle_alpha   90.00
_cell.angle_beta   90.00
_cell.angle_gamma   90.00
#
_symmetry.space_group_name_H-M   'P 1'
#
loop_
_entity.id
_entity.type
_entity.pdbx_description
1 polymer ?
#
loop_
_entity_poly.entity_id
_entity_poly.type
_entity_poly.pdbx_seq_one_letter_code
_entity_poly.pdbx_strand_id
1 'polypeptide(L)'
;MGRFRCSAYKQRNSLAAVLRVVYFNLPDAESLGIPSIVTELSKKKKGLVLITGSAGSGKSTTLACIIDRINRSRCSHIITIEDPIEFLHAHRLSIVSQREVSHDTKGYVQALRAALRQSPDVILLGEMRDFETIQTALTAAETGQLVLSTLHTTGASKTIDRIIDVFPAEQQQQIRIQLSMVLEAVVSQQLIPAKDGRLIPAFEIMMVNSAIRNLIRESKTYQIDNAILAGSAEGMRTMDGDILRLYKEGIISRENALLYAANPETLGRKL
;
A
#
# COMPACT_ATOMS: atom_id res chain seq x y z
N MET A 1 4.72 -5.59 28.64
CA MET A 1 3.54 -4.70 28.58
C MET A 1 3.07 -4.62 27.13
N GLY A 2 1.77 -4.73 26.84
CA GLY A 2 1.19 -4.61 25.49
C GLY A 2 0.49 -3.26 25.33
N ARG A 3 0.45 -2.73 24.10
CA ARG A 3 -0.41 -1.59 23.73
C ARG A 3 -1.68 -2.12 23.09
N PHE A 4 -2.81 -1.54 23.45
CA PHE A 4 -4.11 -1.96 22.93
C PHE A 4 -4.87 -0.71 22.46
N ARG A 5 -5.52 -0.84 21.30
CA ARG A 5 -6.59 0.08 20.92
C ARG A 5 -7.86 -0.40 21.60
N CYS A 6 -8.47 0.46 22.43
CA CYS A 6 -9.72 0.16 23.11
C CYS A 6 -10.84 0.99 22.50
N SER A 7 -11.93 0.34 22.09
CA SER A 7 -13.20 0.98 21.73
C SER A 7 -14.23 0.64 22.78
N ALA A 8 -14.55 1.59 23.64
CA ALA A 8 -15.57 1.45 24.67
C ALA A 8 -16.90 2.02 24.18
N TYR A 9 -18.01 1.31 24.43
CA TYR A 9 -19.35 1.70 24.00
C TYR A 9 -20.41 1.17 24.95
N LYS A 10 -21.63 1.71 24.85
CA LYS A 10 -22.80 1.19 25.56
C LYS A 10 -23.63 0.29 24.66
N GLN A 11 -24.05 -0.86 25.18
CA GLN A 11 -25.06 -1.74 24.60
C GLN A 11 -26.00 -2.27 25.69
N ARG A 12 -27.32 -2.31 25.44
CA ARG A 12 -28.33 -2.85 26.38
C ARG A 12 -28.14 -2.37 27.83
N ASN A 13 -27.90 -1.06 28.00
CA ASN A 13 -27.59 -0.39 29.29
C ASN A 13 -26.32 -0.85 30.01
N SER A 14 -25.48 -1.67 29.38
CA SER A 14 -24.19 -2.09 29.92
C SER A 14 -23.04 -1.47 29.17
N LEU A 15 -21.88 -1.32 29.81
CA LEU A 15 -20.62 -0.93 29.17
C LEU A 15 -20.00 -2.16 28.50
N ALA A 16 -19.52 -2.00 27.31
CA ALA A 16 -18.74 -3.01 26.59
C ALA A 16 -17.48 -2.38 25.97
N ALA A 17 -16.47 -3.20 25.71
CA ALA A 17 -15.25 -2.75 25.05
C ALA A 17 -14.73 -3.82 24.09
N VAL A 18 -14.17 -3.35 22.97
CA VAL A 18 -13.38 -4.17 22.04
C VAL A 18 -11.93 -3.74 22.14
N LEU A 19 -11.05 -4.70 22.38
CA LEU A 19 -9.61 -4.48 22.50
C LEU A 19 -8.90 -5.08 21.29
N ARG A 20 -8.08 -4.27 20.60
CA ARG A 20 -7.19 -4.71 19.52
C ARG A 20 -5.75 -4.57 19.98
N VAL A 21 -4.98 -5.64 19.86
CA VAL A 21 -3.55 -5.63 20.19
C VAL A 21 -2.79 -4.78 19.17
N VAL A 22 -1.90 -3.91 19.63
CA VAL A 22 -0.91 -3.18 18.82
C VAL A 22 0.44 -3.85 18.99
N TYR A 23 1.04 -4.30 17.91
CA TYR A 23 2.29 -5.07 17.95
C TYR A 23 3.51 -4.16 18.02
N PHE A 24 4.46 -4.48 18.92
CA PHE A 24 5.74 -3.78 19.03
C PHE A 24 6.82 -4.38 18.14
N ASN A 25 6.69 -5.67 17.82
CA ASN A 25 7.65 -6.38 17.00
C ASN A 25 7.07 -6.53 15.59
N LEU A 26 7.79 -6.00 14.63
CA LEU A 26 7.47 -6.22 13.23
C LEU A 26 8.03 -7.59 12.82
N PRO A 27 7.22 -8.50 12.29
CA PRO A 27 7.72 -9.75 11.72
C PRO A 27 8.64 -9.48 10.53
N ASP A 28 9.54 -10.41 10.28
CA ASP A 28 10.40 -10.32 9.09
C ASP A 28 9.56 -10.46 7.81
N ALA A 29 9.88 -9.62 6.80
CA ALA A 29 9.12 -9.56 5.56
C ALA A 29 9.15 -10.90 4.79
N GLU A 30 10.26 -11.61 4.81
CA GLU A 30 10.41 -12.91 4.15
C GLU A 30 9.52 -13.96 4.82
N SER A 31 9.48 -13.99 6.15
CA SER A 31 8.61 -14.89 6.92
C SER A 31 7.12 -14.64 6.69
N LEU A 32 6.76 -13.41 6.29
CA LEU A 32 5.40 -13.03 5.91
C LEU A 32 5.08 -13.33 4.44
N GLY A 33 6.02 -13.84 3.65
CA GLY A 33 5.85 -14.09 2.23
C GLY A 33 5.80 -12.82 1.37
N ILE A 34 6.32 -11.69 1.87
CA ILE A 34 6.39 -10.44 1.10
C ILE A 34 7.55 -10.55 0.10
N PRO A 35 7.30 -10.43 -1.22
CA PRO A 35 8.33 -10.56 -2.23
C PRO A 35 9.44 -9.51 -2.07
N SER A 36 10.68 -9.89 -2.37
CA SER A 36 11.84 -8.99 -2.27
C SER A 36 11.69 -7.70 -3.08
N ILE A 37 11.08 -7.78 -4.28
CA ILE A 37 10.80 -6.61 -5.12
C ILE A 37 9.94 -5.56 -4.40
N VAL A 38 9.01 -5.98 -3.53
CA VAL A 38 8.18 -5.07 -2.74
C VAL A 38 9.01 -4.40 -1.64
N THR A 39 9.84 -5.17 -0.92
CA THR A 39 10.72 -4.59 0.11
C THR A 39 11.83 -3.72 -0.50
N GLU A 40 12.24 -3.97 -1.74
CA GLU A 40 13.21 -3.15 -2.48
C GLU A 40 12.68 -1.76 -2.87
N LEU A 41 11.37 -1.53 -2.80
CA LEU A 41 10.80 -0.19 -2.88
C LEU A 41 11.40 0.77 -1.82
N SER A 42 11.92 0.23 -0.73
CA SER A 42 12.71 0.97 0.27
C SER A 42 13.94 1.69 -0.31
N LYS A 43 14.47 1.24 -1.46
CA LYS A 43 15.63 1.86 -2.15
C LYS A 43 15.25 3.14 -2.92
N LYS A 44 13.95 3.34 -3.20
CA LYS A 44 13.47 4.56 -3.85
C LYS A 44 13.76 5.77 -2.97
N LYS A 45 14.18 6.87 -3.58
CA LYS A 45 14.52 8.10 -2.87
C LYS A 45 13.38 9.13 -2.91
N LYS A 46 12.52 9.05 -3.94
CA LYS A 46 11.41 9.98 -4.18
C LYS A 46 10.29 9.30 -4.96
N GLY A 47 9.16 9.95 -5.04
CA GLY A 47 8.01 9.49 -5.80
C GLY A 47 6.93 8.89 -4.90
N LEU A 48 5.90 8.33 -5.50
CA LEU A 48 4.73 7.76 -4.82
C LEU A 48 4.72 6.24 -4.98
N VAL A 49 4.60 5.53 -3.86
CA VAL A 49 4.39 4.08 -3.80
C VAL A 49 3.06 3.81 -3.11
N LEU A 50 2.24 2.99 -3.72
CA LEU A 50 0.92 2.64 -3.22
C LEU A 50 0.83 1.16 -2.89
N ILE A 51 0.39 0.86 -1.65
CA ILE A 51 0.02 -0.49 -1.24
C ILE A 51 -1.49 -0.54 -1.13
N THR A 52 -2.15 -1.38 -1.93
CA THR A 52 -3.61 -1.36 -2.06
C THR A 52 -4.23 -2.72 -1.75
N GLY A 53 -5.55 -2.76 -1.57
CA GLY A 53 -6.29 -3.98 -1.23
C GLY A 53 -7.37 -3.72 -0.20
N SER A 54 -8.23 -4.69 0.05
CA SER A 54 -9.32 -4.63 1.02
C SER A 54 -8.83 -4.38 2.46
N ALA A 55 -9.74 -4.03 3.36
CA ALA A 55 -9.43 -4.00 4.80
C ALA A 55 -8.96 -5.38 5.27
N GLY A 56 -7.91 -5.43 6.09
CA GLY A 56 -7.36 -6.69 6.59
C GLY A 56 -6.45 -7.43 5.60
N SER A 57 -6.13 -6.88 4.43
CA SER A 57 -5.25 -7.53 3.45
C SER A 57 -3.74 -7.46 3.80
N GLY A 58 -3.36 -6.85 4.92
CA GLY A 58 -1.97 -6.76 5.38
C GLY A 58 -1.18 -5.55 4.88
N LYS A 59 -1.84 -4.52 4.33
CA LYS A 59 -1.19 -3.30 3.79
C LYS A 59 -0.27 -2.61 4.79
N SER A 60 -0.77 -2.37 6.00
CA SER A 60 0.00 -1.71 7.07
C SER A 60 1.24 -2.50 7.46
N THR A 61 1.13 -3.83 7.48
CA THR A 61 2.28 -4.72 7.75
C THR A 61 3.33 -4.61 6.65
N THR A 62 2.91 -4.64 5.38
CA THR A 62 3.81 -4.48 4.23
C THR A 62 4.51 -3.12 4.25
N LEU A 63 3.76 -2.03 4.52
CA LEU A 63 4.33 -0.69 4.67
C LEU A 63 5.31 -0.61 5.83
N ALA A 64 4.97 -1.20 6.98
CA ALA A 64 5.86 -1.23 8.14
C ALA A 64 7.17 -1.97 7.83
N CYS A 65 7.14 -3.06 7.06
CA CYS A 65 8.34 -3.75 6.59
C CYS A 65 9.20 -2.86 5.68
N ILE A 66 8.58 -2.09 4.78
CA ILE A 66 9.31 -1.14 3.91
C ILE A 66 9.95 -0.02 4.76
N ILE A 67 9.21 0.55 5.70
CA ILE A 67 9.71 1.58 6.64
C ILE A 67 10.86 1.05 7.50
N ASP A 68 10.73 -0.14 8.08
CA ASP A 68 11.81 -0.74 8.88
C ASP A 68 13.07 -0.96 8.04
N ARG A 69 12.93 -1.42 6.79
CA ARG A 69 14.05 -1.57 5.87
C ARG A 69 14.72 -0.23 5.53
N ILE A 70 13.97 0.85 5.31
CA ILE A 70 14.51 2.20 5.16
C ILE A 70 15.27 2.60 6.42
N ASN A 71 14.63 2.46 7.58
CA ASN A 71 15.15 2.85 8.89
C ASN A 71 16.48 2.17 9.24
N ARG A 72 16.68 0.92 8.76
CA ARG A 72 17.92 0.15 8.95
C ARG A 72 18.99 0.38 7.91
N SER A 73 18.65 0.93 6.74
CA SER A 73 19.56 0.95 5.59
C SER A 73 20.13 2.33 5.25
N ARG A 74 19.50 3.41 5.71
CA ARG A 74 19.95 4.77 5.39
C ARG A 74 19.59 5.80 6.47
N CYS A 75 20.35 6.89 6.52
CA CYS A 75 20.03 8.05 7.37
C CYS A 75 18.95 8.87 6.66
N SER A 76 17.76 8.95 7.25
CA SER A 76 16.60 9.68 6.70
C SER A 76 15.73 10.19 7.84
N HIS A 77 14.98 11.25 7.58
CA HIS A 77 13.86 11.63 8.44
C HIS A 77 12.58 11.03 7.86
N ILE A 78 12.01 10.06 8.57
CA ILE A 78 10.79 9.36 8.23
C ILE A 78 9.67 9.94 9.07
N ILE A 79 8.61 10.46 8.44
CA ILE A 79 7.41 10.92 9.14
C ILE A 79 6.27 9.98 8.78
N THR A 80 5.58 9.42 9.79
CA THR A 80 4.35 8.67 9.56
C THR A 80 3.15 9.42 10.09
N ILE A 81 2.02 9.36 9.35
CA ILE A 81 0.74 9.94 9.73
C ILE A 81 -0.29 8.83 9.59
N GLU A 82 -0.80 8.33 10.71
CA GLU A 82 -1.59 7.10 10.76
C GLU A 82 -2.88 7.27 11.58
N ASP A 83 -3.87 6.42 11.34
CA ASP A 83 -5.15 6.40 12.08
C ASP A 83 -5.67 4.96 12.27
N PRO A 84 -5.23 4.30 13.34
CA PRO A 84 -4.19 4.63 14.30
C PRO A 84 -2.80 4.11 13.90
N ILE A 85 -1.77 4.38 14.72
CA ILE A 85 -0.46 3.72 14.61
C ILE A 85 -0.61 2.23 14.94
N GLU A 86 -0.30 1.36 13.94
CA GLU A 86 -0.36 -0.10 14.11
C GLU A 86 0.97 -0.73 14.53
N PHE A 87 2.10 -0.15 14.11
CA PHE A 87 3.45 -0.61 14.43
C PHE A 87 4.30 0.53 14.95
N LEU A 88 5.04 0.30 16.02
CA LEU A 88 6.00 1.28 16.55
C LEU A 88 7.39 1.03 15.98
N HIS A 89 7.99 2.08 15.45
CA HIS A 89 9.34 2.05 14.90
C HIS A 89 10.33 2.72 15.84
N ALA A 90 11.27 1.97 16.37
CA ALA A 90 12.41 2.56 17.09
C ALA A 90 13.33 3.28 16.09
N HIS A 91 13.98 4.35 16.52
CA HIS A 91 15.04 4.98 15.74
C HIS A 91 16.18 3.99 15.51
N ARG A 92 16.69 3.91 14.28
CA ARG A 92 17.87 3.12 13.88
C ARG A 92 18.89 4.05 13.21
N LEU A 93 19.13 3.85 11.91
CA LEU A 93 19.90 4.83 11.11
C LEU A 93 19.07 6.08 10.80
N SER A 94 17.74 5.94 10.71
CA SER A 94 16.83 7.05 10.49
C SER A 94 16.20 7.55 11.78
N ILE A 95 15.73 8.80 11.75
CA ILE A 95 14.82 9.35 12.76
C ILE A 95 13.40 9.07 12.29
N VAL A 96 12.57 8.43 13.11
CA VAL A 96 11.18 8.11 12.79
C VAL A 96 10.24 8.91 13.68
N SER A 97 9.49 9.82 13.10
CA SER A 97 8.48 10.65 13.78
C SER A 97 7.09 10.13 13.42
N GLN A 98 6.42 9.43 14.34
CA GLN A 98 5.09 8.87 14.13
C GLN A 98 4.03 9.76 14.74
N ARG A 99 2.99 10.08 13.98
CA ARG A 99 1.88 10.94 14.41
C ARG A 99 0.55 10.23 14.20
N GLU A 100 -0.23 10.12 15.25
CA GLU A 100 -1.56 9.53 15.22
C GLU A 100 -2.63 10.62 15.01
N VAL A 101 -3.52 10.40 14.04
CA VAL A 101 -4.66 11.30 13.79
C VAL A 101 -5.58 11.29 15.03
N SER A 102 -6.17 12.42 15.36
CA SER A 102 -7.01 12.66 16.53
C SER A 102 -6.28 12.71 17.89
N HIS A 103 -5.01 12.26 17.97
CA HIS A 103 -4.18 12.37 19.16
C HIS A 103 -3.06 13.42 18.99
N ASP A 104 -2.22 13.25 17.97
CA ASP A 104 -1.06 14.10 17.72
C ASP A 104 -1.34 15.17 16.66
N THR A 105 -2.40 14.98 15.88
CA THR A 105 -2.81 15.89 14.80
C THR A 105 -4.33 15.83 14.57
N LYS A 106 -4.90 16.91 14.04
CA LYS A 106 -6.34 16.99 13.79
C LYS A 106 -6.80 16.22 12.53
N GLY A 107 -5.90 15.90 11.62
CA GLY A 107 -6.21 15.20 10.38
C GLY A 107 -5.01 15.03 9.45
N TYR A 108 -5.21 14.24 8.41
CA TYR A 108 -4.16 13.89 7.45
C TYR A 108 -3.59 15.12 6.72
N VAL A 109 -4.44 15.97 6.14
CA VAL A 109 -4.02 17.12 5.35
C VAL A 109 -3.17 18.10 6.16
N GLN A 110 -3.61 18.41 7.38
CA GLN A 110 -2.90 19.33 8.27
C GLN A 110 -1.55 18.77 8.69
N ALA A 111 -1.51 17.48 9.03
CA ALA A 111 -0.27 16.80 9.39
C ALA A 111 0.71 16.73 8.22
N LEU A 112 0.22 16.43 7.01
CA LEU A 112 1.03 16.33 5.81
C LEU A 112 1.61 17.70 5.40
N ARG A 113 0.79 18.76 5.42
CA ARG A 113 1.26 20.13 5.19
C ARG A 113 2.33 20.58 6.22
N ALA A 114 2.18 20.17 7.47
CA ALA A 114 3.19 20.43 8.50
C ALA A 114 4.46 19.61 8.27
N ALA A 115 4.33 18.32 7.90
CA ALA A 115 5.44 17.44 7.61
C ALA A 115 6.35 17.98 6.51
N LEU A 116 5.81 18.58 5.44
CA LEU A 116 6.58 19.18 4.35
C LEU A 116 7.54 20.31 4.81
N ARG A 117 7.30 20.90 5.99
CA ARG A 117 8.17 21.93 6.61
C ARG A 117 9.17 21.35 7.61
N GLN A 118 9.18 20.06 7.79
CA GLN A 118 10.02 19.34 8.76
C GLN A 118 11.18 18.59 8.09
N SER A 119 11.50 18.93 6.84
CA SER A 119 12.55 18.31 6.03
C SER A 119 12.47 16.78 6.00
N PRO A 120 11.31 16.19 5.62
CA PRO A 120 11.18 14.75 5.53
C PRO A 120 11.85 14.21 4.27
N ASP A 121 12.51 13.06 4.37
CA ASP A 121 12.94 12.28 3.21
C ASP A 121 11.85 11.29 2.81
N VAL A 122 11.13 10.75 3.80
CA VAL A 122 10.09 9.73 3.62
C VAL A 122 8.85 10.12 4.40
N ILE A 123 7.70 10.06 3.75
CA ILE A 123 6.41 10.27 4.37
C ILE A 123 5.57 9.00 4.19
N LEU A 124 5.15 8.38 5.29
CA LEU A 124 4.09 7.38 5.26
C LEU A 124 2.78 8.05 5.60
N LEU A 125 1.83 7.97 4.69
CA LEU A 125 0.47 8.44 4.87
C LEU A 125 -0.45 7.22 4.95
N GLY A 126 -1.07 7.00 6.09
CA GLY A 126 -1.83 5.78 6.38
C GLY A 126 -2.82 5.44 5.27
N GLU A 127 -3.56 6.42 4.78
CA GLU A 127 -4.43 6.28 3.62
C GLU A 127 -4.72 7.62 2.92
N MET A 128 -5.06 7.53 1.62
CA MET A 128 -5.50 8.66 0.80
C MET A 128 -6.99 8.47 0.44
N ARG A 129 -7.90 9.20 1.12
CA ARG A 129 -9.35 9.04 0.91
C ARG A 129 -9.96 10.17 0.10
N ASP A 130 -9.46 11.38 0.26
CA ASP A 130 -10.06 12.60 -0.24
C ASP A 130 -9.13 13.39 -1.16
N PHE A 131 -9.73 14.30 -1.90
CA PHE A 131 -9.07 15.17 -2.86
C PHE A 131 -7.86 15.90 -2.27
N GLU A 132 -8.02 16.58 -1.12
CA GLU A 132 -6.94 17.40 -0.54
C GLU A 132 -5.75 16.57 -0.09
N THR A 133 -6.01 15.39 0.48
CA THR A 133 -4.98 14.45 0.90
C THR A 133 -4.19 13.93 -0.30
N ILE A 134 -4.88 13.51 -1.37
CA ILE A 134 -4.25 13.02 -2.60
C ILE A 134 -3.42 14.13 -3.25
N GLN A 135 -3.98 15.32 -3.41
CA GLN A 135 -3.29 16.46 -4.02
C GLN A 135 -2.01 16.83 -3.25
N THR A 136 -2.09 16.87 -1.91
CA THR A 136 -0.93 17.19 -1.07
C THR A 136 0.14 16.09 -1.13
N ALA A 137 -0.27 14.82 -1.19
CA ALA A 137 0.64 13.68 -1.34
C ALA A 137 1.36 13.69 -2.69
N LEU A 138 0.65 14.00 -3.79
CA LEU A 138 1.24 14.15 -5.11
C LEU A 138 2.26 15.30 -5.12
N THR A 139 1.93 16.45 -4.51
CA THR A 139 2.86 17.58 -4.37
C THR A 139 4.10 17.18 -3.57
N ALA A 140 3.96 16.44 -2.48
CA ALA A 140 5.10 15.92 -1.72
C ALA A 140 6.01 15.05 -2.59
N ALA A 141 5.43 14.12 -3.35
CA ALA A 141 6.20 13.24 -4.24
C ALA A 141 6.92 14.01 -5.36
N GLU A 142 6.31 15.08 -5.90
CA GLU A 142 6.94 15.97 -6.90
C GLU A 142 8.09 16.78 -6.32
N THR A 143 7.97 17.24 -5.07
CA THR A 143 8.98 18.06 -4.41
C THR A 143 10.16 17.24 -3.85
N GLY A 144 10.16 15.92 -4.10
CA GLY A 144 11.33 15.07 -3.91
C GLY A 144 11.26 14.09 -2.74
N GLN A 145 10.14 14.03 -2.00
CA GLN A 145 9.94 13.07 -0.94
C GLN A 145 9.54 11.69 -1.49
N LEU A 146 9.92 10.63 -0.80
CA LEU A 146 9.31 9.32 -0.99
C LEU A 146 8.01 9.24 -0.19
N VAL A 147 6.89 9.19 -0.89
CA VAL A 147 5.56 9.06 -0.27
C VAL A 147 5.10 7.62 -0.38
N LEU A 148 4.80 7.01 0.76
CA LEU A 148 4.21 5.68 0.88
C LEU A 148 2.78 5.83 1.37
N SER A 149 1.81 5.20 0.72
CA SER A 149 0.41 5.31 1.16
C SER A 149 -0.43 4.10 0.79
N THR A 150 -1.67 4.08 1.29
CA THR A 150 -2.64 3.03 0.96
C THR A 150 -3.90 3.56 0.30
N LEU A 151 -4.52 2.68 -0.49
CA LEU A 151 -5.92 2.79 -0.92
C LEU A 151 -6.64 1.45 -0.72
N HIS A 152 -7.98 1.48 -0.70
CA HIS A 152 -8.82 0.28 -0.56
C HIS A 152 -9.25 -0.33 -1.90
N THR A 153 -8.60 0.06 -2.98
CA THR A 153 -8.82 -0.50 -4.32
C THR A 153 -8.10 -1.83 -4.49
N THR A 154 -8.63 -2.69 -5.35
CA THR A 154 -8.00 -3.95 -5.77
C THR A 154 -7.58 -3.85 -7.23
N GLY A 155 -6.27 -3.99 -7.48
CA GLY A 155 -5.68 -3.87 -8.82
C GLY A 155 -5.11 -2.48 -9.12
N ALA A 156 -4.01 -2.47 -9.86
CA ALA A 156 -3.25 -1.25 -10.18
C ALA A 156 -4.02 -0.30 -11.09
N SER A 157 -4.68 -0.82 -12.14
CA SER A 157 -5.49 -0.03 -13.05
C SER A 157 -6.59 0.74 -12.31
N LYS A 158 -7.38 0.02 -11.51
CA LYS A 158 -8.47 0.62 -10.70
C LYS A 158 -7.95 1.61 -9.67
N THR A 159 -6.73 1.41 -9.15
CA THR A 159 -6.11 2.34 -8.21
C THR A 159 -5.79 3.67 -8.89
N ILE A 160 -5.25 3.63 -10.10
CA ILE A 160 -4.96 4.82 -10.89
C ILE A 160 -6.24 5.58 -11.21
N ASP A 161 -7.25 4.88 -11.73
CA ASP A 161 -8.55 5.48 -12.06
C ASP A 161 -9.19 6.10 -10.82
N ARG A 162 -9.17 5.41 -9.67
CA ARG A 162 -9.71 5.93 -8.40
C ARG A 162 -9.04 7.23 -7.95
N ILE A 163 -7.73 7.35 -8.10
CA ILE A 163 -7.01 8.58 -7.77
C ILE A 163 -7.48 9.72 -8.66
N ILE A 164 -7.62 9.46 -9.97
CA ILE A 164 -8.00 10.48 -10.95
C ILE A 164 -9.45 10.92 -10.76
N ASP A 165 -10.36 9.97 -10.51
CA ASP A 165 -11.80 10.22 -10.40
C ASP A 165 -12.21 11.05 -9.18
N VAL A 166 -11.32 11.18 -8.18
CA VAL A 166 -11.55 12.07 -7.03
C VAL A 166 -11.46 13.55 -7.44
N PHE A 167 -10.80 13.84 -8.55
CA PHE A 167 -10.61 15.22 -9.03
C PHE A 167 -11.73 15.66 -9.97
N PRO A 168 -12.08 16.96 -9.98
CA PRO A 168 -12.99 17.54 -10.96
C PRO A 168 -12.53 17.24 -12.40
N ALA A 169 -13.48 17.07 -13.32
CA ALA A 169 -13.20 16.66 -14.70
C ALA A 169 -12.14 17.54 -15.41
N GLU A 170 -12.20 18.85 -15.18
CA GLU A 170 -11.25 19.82 -15.71
C GLU A 170 -9.81 19.67 -15.21
N GLN A 171 -9.59 19.01 -14.08
CA GLN A 171 -8.29 18.80 -13.49
C GLN A 171 -7.72 17.40 -13.80
N GLN A 172 -8.56 16.44 -14.20
CA GLN A 172 -8.17 15.05 -14.35
C GLN A 172 -6.99 14.85 -15.31
N GLN A 173 -6.94 15.60 -16.42
CA GLN A 173 -5.82 15.47 -17.37
C GLN A 173 -4.50 15.95 -16.75
N GLN A 174 -4.52 17.02 -15.98
CA GLN A 174 -3.34 17.50 -15.26
C GLN A 174 -2.87 16.46 -14.23
N ILE A 175 -3.81 15.87 -13.48
CA ILE A 175 -3.51 14.84 -12.49
C ILE A 175 -2.94 13.57 -13.13
N ARG A 176 -3.43 13.16 -14.31
CA ARG A 176 -2.84 12.03 -15.07
C ARG A 176 -1.37 12.28 -15.39
N ILE A 177 -1.05 13.49 -15.85
CA ILE A 177 0.33 13.88 -16.16
C ILE A 177 1.17 13.83 -14.87
N GLN A 178 0.71 14.48 -13.81
CA GLN A 178 1.38 14.54 -12.51
C GLN A 178 1.61 13.14 -11.93
N LEU A 179 0.55 12.32 -11.85
CA LEU A 179 0.63 10.95 -11.36
C LEU A 179 1.61 10.10 -12.19
N SER A 180 1.59 10.25 -13.53
CA SER A 180 2.52 9.53 -14.40
C SER A 180 3.99 9.86 -14.13
N MET A 181 4.30 11.05 -13.63
CA MET A 181 5.66 11.47 -13.30
C MET A 181 6.14 10.95 -11.95
N VAL A 182 5.24 10.92 -10.95
CA VAL A 182 5.63 10.63 -9.57
C VAL A 182 5.37 9.20 -9.14
N LEU A 183 4.44 8.48 -9.78
CA LEU A 183 4.12 7.10 -9.40
C LEU A 183 5.30 6.17 -9.72
N GLU A 184 5.75 5.40 -8.71
CA GLU A 184 6.86 4.47 -8.81
C GLU A 184 6.40 3.01 -8.79
N ALA A 185 5.37 2.69 -7.99
CA ALA A 185 4.79 1.36 -7.93
C ALA A 185 3.37 1.37 -7.39
N VAL A 186 2.58 0.39 -7.82
CA VAL A 186 1.35 -0.02 -7.15
C VAL A 186 1.45 -1.50 -6.83
N VAL A 187 1.29 -1.84 -5.55
CA VAL A 187 1.29 -3.21 -5.05
C VAL A 187 -0.09 -3.48 -4.47
N SER A 188 -0.87 -4.30 -5.15
CA SER A 188 -2.19 -4.72 -4.67
C SER A 188 -2.05 -6.05 -3.93
N GLN A 189 -2.66 -6.15 -2.76
CA GLN A 189 -2.48 -7.28 -1.84
C GLN A 189 -3.81 -7.81 -1.33
N GLN A 190 -3.91 -9.13 -1.23
CA GLN A 190 -4.98 -9.82 -0.52
C GLN A 190 -4.41 -11.01 0.28
N LEU A 191 -5.12 -11.43 1.32
CA LEU A 191 -4.78 -12.60 2.12
C LEU A 191 -5.70 -13.75 1.74
N ILE A 192 -5.12 -14.90 1.41
CA ILE A 192 -5.82 -16.10 0.95
C ILE A 192 -5.61 -17.21 1.99
N PRO A 193 -6.67 -17.93 2.43
CA PRO A 193 -6.51 -19.07 3.30
C PRO A 193 -5.72 -20.19 2.63
N ALA A 194 -4.62 -20.60 3.25
CA ALA A 194 -3.82 -21.74 2.84
C ALA A 194 -4.46 -23.07 3.32
N LYS A 195 -4.02 -24.18 2.77
CA LYS A 195 -4.50 -25.51 3.14
C LYS A 195 -4.22 -25.87 4.61
N ASP A 196 -3.20 -25.27 5.21
CA ASP A 196 -2.80 -25.46 6.62
C ASP A 196 -3.52 -24.49 7.57
N GLY A 197 -4.48 -23.69 7.08
CA GLY A 197 -5.26 -22.73 7.86
C GLY A 197 -4.59 -21.38 8.09
N ARG A 198 -3.34 -21.16 7.66
CA ARG A 198 -2.69 -19.85 7.71
C ARG A 198 -3.24 -18.93 6.61
N LEU A 199 -3.08 -17.62 6.78
CA LEU A 199 -3.34 -16.63 5.73
C LEU A 199 -2.03 -16.32 4.98
N ILE A 200 -2.06 -16.51 3.67
CA ILE A 200 -0.92 -16.26 2.79
C ILE A 200 -1.19 -15.05 1.91
N PRO A 201 -0.27 -14.08 1.80
CA PRO A 201 -0.46 -12.94 0.92
C PRO A 201 -0.30 -13.32 -0.54
N ALA A 202 -1.21 -12.83 -1.38
CA ALA A 202 -1.09 -12.80 -2.82
C ALA A 202 -0.94 -11.35 -3.29
N PHE A 203 -0.11 -11.15 -4.31
CA PHE A 203 0.27 -9.82 -4.76
C PHE A 203 0.03 -9.63 -6.26
N GLU A 204 -0.53 -8.48 -6.62
CA GLU A 204 -0.32 -7.87 -7.92
C GLU A 204 0.75 -6.80 -7.77
N ILE A 205 1.77 -6.83 -8.60
CA ILE A 205 2.91 -5.91 -8.52
C ILE A 205 3.09 -5.21 -9.85
N MET A 206 2.88 -3.90 -9.85
CA MET A 206 3.15 -3.01 -10.96
C MET A 206 4.30 -2.07 -10.61
N MET A 207 5.43 -2.21 -11.31
CA MET A 207 6.52 -1.24 -11.30
C MET A 207 6.34 -0.27 -12.45
N VAL A 208 6.39 1.03 -12.18
CA VAL A 208 6.08 2.04 -13.20
C VAL A 208 7.29 2.28 -14.09
N ASN A 209 7.23 1.76 -15.30
CA ASN A 209 8.18 2.01 -16.38
C ASN A 209 7.64 3.05 -17.40
N SER A 210 8.41 3.34 -18.44
CA SER A 210 8.04 4.33 -19.47
C SER A 210 6.74 3.99 -20.20
N ALA A 211 6.47 2.70 -20.44
CA ALA A 211 5.23 2.26 -21.08
C ALA A 211 4.02 2.55 -20.19
N ILE A 212 4.08 2.17 -18.91
CA ILE A 212 3.00 2.43 -17.95
C ILE A 212 2.78 3.92 -17.74
N ARG A 213 3.86 4.73 -17.65
CA ARG A 213 3.75 6.20 -17.59
C ARG A 213 2.96 6.76 -18.78
N ASN A 214 3.19 6.24 -19.97
CA ASN A 214 2.47 6.66 -21.18
C ASN A 214 1.00 6.25 -21.14
N LEU A 215 0.70 5.01 -20.72
CA LEU A 215 -0.69 4.54 -20.56
C LEU A 215 -1.50 5.41 -19.61
N ILE A 216 -0.88 5.83 -18.48
CA ILE A 216 -1.52 6.72 -17.51
C ILE A 216 -1.84 8.08 -18.15
N ARG A 217 -0.87 8.70 -18.85
CA ARG A 217 -1.04 10.01 -19.50
C ARG A 217 -2.11 10.01 -20.58
N GLU A 218 -2.20 8.92 -21.35
CA GLU A 218 -3.12 8.78 -22.48
C GLU A 218 -4.49 8.22 -22.09
N SER A 219 -4.79 8.08 -20.79
CA SER A 219 -6.06 7.50 -20.31
C SER A 219 -6.32 6.07 -20.77
N LYS A 220 -5.23 5.30 -21.02
CA LYS A 220 -5.29 3.90 -21.47
C LYS A 220 -5.06 2.91 -20.32
N THR A 221 -5.58 3.22 -19.12
CA THR A 221 -5.40 2.42 -17.90
C THR A 221 -5.88 0.98 -18.06
N TYR A 222 -6.87 0.72 -18.94
CA TYR A 222 -7.35 -0.63 -19.27
C TYR A 222 -6.28 -1.54 -19.93
N GLN A 223 -5.16 -1.00 -20.40
CA GLN A 223 -4.02 -1.78 -20.94
C GLN A 223 -2.96 -2.11 -19.89
N ILE A 224 -3.09 -1.62 -18.69
CA ILE A 224 -2.07 -1.77 -17.63
C ILE A 224 -1.86 -3.25 -17.28
N ASP A 225 -2.91 -4.07 -17.22
CA ASP A 225 -2.79 -5.50 -16.93
C ASP A 225 -1.88 -6.21 -17.95
N ASN A 226 -2.00 -5.85 -19.24
CA ASN A 226 -1.12 -6.37 -20.28
C ASN A 226 0.33 -5.87 -20.11
N ALA A 227 0.52 -4.63 -19.66
CA ALA A 227 1.85 -4.09 -19.38
C ALA A 227 2.49 -4.79 -18.16
N ILE A 228 1.71 -5.13 -17.12
CA ILE A 228 2.17 -5.91 -15.97
C ILE A 228 2.62 -7.31 -16.43
N LEU A 229 1.84 -7.99 -17.28
CA LEU A 229 2.19 -9.30 -17.84
C LEU A 229 3.48 -9.24 -18.66
N ALA A 230 3.64 -8.22 -19.51
CA ALA A 230 4.84 -8.01 -20.29
C ALA A 230 6.09 -7.73 -19.43
N GLY A 231 5.89 -7.09 -18.26
CA GLY A 231 6.96 -6.78 -17.30
C GLY A 231 7.31 -7.92 -16.33
N SER A 232 6.88 -9.15 -16.58
CA SER A 232 7.12 -10.29 -15.68
C SER A 232 8.62 -10.57 -15.45
N ALA A 233 9.46 -10.34 -16.44
CA ALA A 233 10.92 -10.44 -16.31
C ALA A 233 11.52 -9.38 -15.36
N GLU A 234 10.85 -8.25 -15.18
CA GLU A 234 11.20 -7.19 -14.23
C GLU A 234 10.60 -7.42 -12.83
N GLY A 235 9.98 -8.59 -12.60
CA GLY A 235 9.35 -8.98 -11.33
C GLY A 235 7.91 -8.50 -11.17
N MET A 236 7.30 -7.88 -12.18
CA MET A 236 5.88 -7.56 -12.16
C MET A 236 5.05 -8.84 -12.22
N ARG A 237 3.87 -8.81 -11.63
CA ARG A 237 2.93 -9.94 -11.68
C ARG A 237 1.49 -9.46 -11.52
N THR A 238 0.56 -10.14 -12.18
CA THR A 238 -0.86 -9.93 -11.97
C THR A 238 -1.34 -10.72 -10.76
N MET A 239 -2.46 -10.32 -10.16
CA MET A 239 -3.07 -11.03 -9.04
C MET A 239 -3.34 -12.50 -9.40
N ASP A 240 -3.98 -12.77 -10.54
CA ASP A 240 -4.28 -14.13 -10.99
C ASP A 240 -3.01 -14.95 -11.27
N GLY A 241 -1.93 -14.29 -11.72
CA GLY A 241 -0.62 -14.92 -11.91
C GLY A 241 -0.02 -15.41 -10.59
N ASP A 242 -0.12 -14.60 -9.54
CA ASP A 242 0.39 -14.98 -8.21
C ASP A 242 -0.48 -16.04 -7.53
N ILE A 243 -1.81 -15.94 -7.68
CA ILE A 243 -2.75 -16.97 -7.22
C ILE A 243 -2.49 -18.33 -7.91
N LEU A 244 -2.24 -18.33 -9.22
CA LEU A 244 -1.90 -19.53 -9.97
C LEU A 244 -0.58 -20.15 -9.48
N ARG A 245 0.42 -19.33 -9.14
CA ARG A 245 1.67 -19.77 -8.54
C ARG A 245 1.41 -20.46 -7.20
N LEU A 246 0.68 -19.81 -6.29
CA LEU A 246 0.35 -20.36 -4.98
C LEU A 246 -0.43 -21.69 -5.06
N TYR A 247 -1.31 -21.83 -6.05
CA TYR A 247 -2.01 -23.09 -6.31
C TYR A 247 -1.06 -24.19 -6.81
N LYS A 248 -0.21 -23.88 -7.80
CA LYS A 248 0.78 -24.83 -8.36
C LYS A 248 1.81 -25.28 -7.33
N GLU A 249 2.19 -24.42 -6.38
CA GLU A 249 3.04 -24.73 -5.25
C GLU A 249 2.28 -25.56 -4.17
N GLY A 250 0.98 -25.82 -4.36
CA GLY A 250 0.18 -26.63 -3.45
C GLY A 250 -0.21 -25.93 -2.15
N ILE A 251 0.05 -24.62 -2.04
CA ILE A 251 -0.19 -23.81 -0.82
C ILE A 251 -1.69 -23.56 -0.60
N ILE A 252 -2.42 -23.20 -1.66
CA ILE A 252 -3.86 -22.92 -1.61
C ILE A 252 -4.66 -24.00 -2.33
N SER A 253 -5.96 -24.13 -2.00
CA SER A 253 -6.86 -25.03 -2.70
C SER A 253 -7.33 -24.44 -4.03
N ARG A 254 -7.85 -25.27 -4.93
CA ARG A 254 -8.49 -24.84 -6.19
C ARG A 254 -9.69 -23.93 -5.94
N GLU A 255 -10.46 -24.24 -4.90
CA GLU A 255 -11.62 -23.45 -4.49
C GLU A 255 -11.21 -22.04 -4.08
N ASN A 256 -10.20 -21.91 -3.20
CA ASN A 256 -9.66 -20.63 -2.80
C ASN A 256 -9.03 -19.87 -3.98
N ALA A 257 -8.34 -20.57 -4.89
CA ALA A 257 -7.79 -19.94 -6.09
C ALA A 257 -8.89 -19.28 -6.94
N LEU A 258 -10.02 -19.94 -7.15
CA LEU A 258 -11.15 -19.41 -7.90
C LEU A 258 -11.90 -18.30 -7.14
N LEU A 259 -12.07 -18.45 -5.82
CA LEU A 259 -12.77 -17.47 -4.99
C LEU A 259 -12.07 -16.10 -4.94
N TYR A 260 -10.74 -16.12 -4.90
CA TYR A 260 -9.92 -14.91 -4.78
C TYR A 260 -9.40 -14.37 -6.11
N ALA A 261 -9.68 -15.04 -7.23
CA ALA A 261 -9.25 -14.61 -8.56
C ALA A 261 -9.90 -13.30 -8.99
N ALA A 262 -9.14 -12.46 -9.68
CA ALA A 262 -9.67 -11.27 -10.36
C ALA A 262 -10.54 -11.67 -11.57
N ASN A 263 -10.14 -12.75 -12.29
CA ASN A 263 -10.92 -13.34 -13.37
C ASN A 263 -11.01 -14.87 -13.19
N PRO A 264 -12.03 -15.37 -12.46
CA PRO A 264 -12.19 -16.80 -12.18
C PRO A 264 -12.32 -17.68 -13.43
N GLU A 265 -12.96 -17.18 -14.50
CA GLU A 265 -13.14 -17.95 -15.74
C GLU A 265 -11.81 -18.21 -16.44
N THR A 266 -11.00 -17.17 -16.57
CA THR A 266 -9.67 -17.26 -17.20
C THR A 266 -8.72 -18.10 -16.35
N LEU A 267 -8.73 -17.91 -15.04
CA LEU A 267 -7.90 -18.67 -14.13
C LEU A 267 -8.32 -20.14 -14.09
N GLY A 268 -9.63 -20.42 -14.05
CA GLY A 268 -10.17 -21.78 -13.99
C GLY A 268 -9.74 -22.69 -15.14
N ARG A 269 -9.44 -22.13 -16.31
CA ARG A 269 -8.89 -22.87 -17.48
C ARG A 269 -7.41 -23.25 -17.30
N LYS A 270 -6.69 -22.63 -16.33
CA LYS A 270 -5.27 -22.82 -16.07
C LYS A 270 -5.00 -23.68 -14.82
N LEU A 271 -6.03 -23.89 -13.98
CA LEU A 271 -6.03 -24.73 -12.78
C LEU A 271 -6.40 -26.18 -13.14
#